data_efb610fbdd7b8cf767a13973726e7440
#
_entry.id   efb610fbdd7b8cf767a13973726e7440
#
_cell.length_a   1.000
_cell.length_b   1.000
_cell.length_c   1.000
_cell.angle_alpha   90.00
_cell.angle_beta   90.00
_cell.angle_gamma   90.00
#
_symmetry.space_group_name_H-M   'P 1'
#
loop_
_entity.id
_entity.type
_entity.pdbx_description
1 polymer ?
#
loop_
_entity_poly.entity_id
_entity_poly.type
_entity_poly.pdbx_seq_one_letter_code
_entity_poly.pdbx_strand_id
1 'polypeptide(L)'
;FLTHDHHDHTAGAVELAQRSGAPIYGPKLEMGADTSGGTFKVDYLLEEGLLYPFEGAPIFEIYKLPGHSSDSLGILLSEEQLMFVGDVVFRHGPTVVFHPDGNLADYLASLDLLEDLVNLGKVNVFCPGHGHPIVDPLRSIRATRNHRIERLDQVKQALAAGVSRDADSLFDAVYEGVDEHLRWASLRSIEAQLVYLDSEQSEGL
;
A
#
# COMPACT_ATOMS: atom_id res chain seq x y z
N PHE A 1 -6.71 -7.91 -12.99
CA PHE A 1 -5.44 -7.70 -12.28
C PHE A 1 -5.74 -7.36 -10.82
N LEU A 2 -4.97 -7.95 -9.88
CA LEU A 2 -5.01 -7.66 -8.45
C LEU A 2 -3.72 -6.95 -8.06
N THR A 3 -3.83 -5.92 -7.22
CA THR A 3 -2.68 -5.15 -6.73
C THR A 3 -2.07 -5.74 -5.47
N HIS A 4 -2.89 -6.37 -4.61
CA HIS A 4 -2.47 -6.99 -3.36
C HIS A 4 -3.56 -7.91 -2.79
N ASP A 5 -3.28 -8.63 -1.71
CA ASP A 5 -4.06 -9.75 -1.19
C ASP A 5 -5.18 -9.36 -0.20
N HIS A 6 -5.45 -8.09 0.05
CA HIS A 6 -6.51 -7.71 0.97
C HIS A 6 -7.89 -8.09 0.43
N HIS A 7 -8.79 -8.46 1.35
CA HIS A 7 -10.09 -9.02 1.04
C HIS A 7 -10.96 -8.12 0.15
N ASP A 8 -10.97 -6.83 0.37
CA ASP A 8 -11.74 -5.85 -0.40
C ASP A 8 -11.21 -5.64 -1.83
N HIS A 9 -10.00 -6.12 -2.14
CA HIS A 9 -9.41 -6.15 -3.49
C HIS A 9 -9.54 -7.52 -4.16
N THR A 10 -9.73 -8.59 -3.41
CA THR A 10 -9.72 -9.97 -3.93
C THR A 10 -11.07 -10.65 -3.94
N ALA A 11 -12.00 -10.29 -3.04
CA ALA A 11 -13.27 -11.00 -2.81
C ALA A 11 -14.13 -11.21 -4.08
N GLY A 12 -14.18 -10.22 -4.98
CA GLY A 12 -14.96 -10.31 -6.22
C GLY A 12 -14.23 -10.97 -7.39
N ALA A 13 -12.96 -11.31 -7.27
CA ALA A 13 -12.11 -11.73 -8.39
C ALA A 13 -12.59 -13.03 -9.05
N VAL A 14 -12.90 -14.05 -8.24
CA VAL A 14 -13.34 -15.35 -8.72
C VAL A 14 -14.67 -15.25 -9.46
N GLU A 15 -15.65 -14.52 -8.91
CA GLU A 15 -16.94 -14.33 -9.55
C GLU A 15 -16.80 -13.58 -10.88
N LEU A 16 -15.97 -12.52 -10.91
CA LEU A 16 -15.71 -11.77 -12.13
C LEU A 16 -15.03 -12.64 -13.20
N ALA A 17 -14.03 -13.43 -12.82
CA ALA A 17 -13.34 -14.35 -13.72
C ALA A 17 -14.30 -15.39 -14.31
N GLN A 18 -15.17 -16.01 -13.48
CA GLN A 18 -16.16 -16.97 -13.94
C GLN A 18 -17.17 -16.37 -14.93
N ARG A 19 -17.61 -15.12 -14.70
CA ARG A 19 -18.57 -14.43 -15.56
C ARG A 19 -17.97 -13.95 -16.89
N SER A 20 -16.71 -13.51 -16.87
CA SER A 20 -16.05 -12.94 -18.04
C SER A 20 -15.22 -13.93 -18.84
N GLY A 21 -14.83 -15.06 -18.23
CA GLY A 21 -13.84 -15.98 -18.79
C GLY A 21 -12.40 -15.42 -18.75
N ALA A 22 -12.18 -14.27 -18.10
CA ALA A 22 -10.86 -13.66 -18.00
C ALA A 22 -10.03 -14.33 -16.90
N PRO A 23 -8.73 -14.55 -17.12
CA PRO A 23 -7.84 -15.05 -16.08
C PRO A 23 -7.54 -13.97 -15.03
N ILE A 24 -7.16 -14.42 -13.82
CA ILE A 24 -6.78 -13.57 -12.72
C ILE A 24 -5.26 -13.44 -12.69
N TYR A 25 -4.76 -12.22 -12.80
CA TYR A 25 -3.35 -11.85 -12.64
C TYR A 25 -3.17 -11.11 -11.32
N GLY A 26 -2.11 -11.40 -10.58
CA GLY A 26 -1.85 -10.72 -9.30
C GLY A 26 -0.58 -11.18 -8.61
N PRO A 27 -0.30 -10.68 -7.41
CA PRO A 27 0.77 -11.19 -6.57
C PRO A 27 0.45 -12.61 -6.07
N LYS A 28 1.39 -13.22 -5.37
CA LYS A 28 1.14 -14.47 -4.66
C LYS A 28 0.20 -14.19 -3.50
N LEU A 29 -1.05 -14.68 -3.58
CA LEU A 29 -2.03 -14.51 -2.52
C LEU A 29 -1.74 -15.50 -1.38
N GLU A 30 -1.64 -14.99 -0.17
CA GLU A 30 -1.49 -15.78 1.05
C GLU A 30 -2.79 -15.81 1.88
N MET A 31 -3.58 -14.75 1.81
CA MET A 31 -4.85 -14.59 2.52
C MET A 31 -6.05 -14.45 1.57
N GLY A 32 -5.86 -14.56 0.26
CA GLY A 32 -6.90 -14.37 -0.74
C GLY A 32 -8.13 -15.22 -0.47
N ALA A 33 -9.21 -14.56 -0.11
CA ALA A 33 -10.50 -15.21 0.13
C ALA A 33 -11.54 -14.69 -0.84
N ASP A 34 -12.31 -15.58 -1.42
CA ASP A 34 -13.51 -15.24 -2.18
C ASP A 34 -14.67 -14.81 -1.26
N THR A 35 -15.76 -14.31 -1.84
CA THR A 35 -16.95 -13.89 -1.09
C THR A 35 -17.62 -15.01 -0.27
N SER A 36 -17.28 -16.26 -0.51
CA SER A 36 -17.77 -17.43 0.24
C SER A 36 -16.85 -17.82 1.40
N GLY A 37 -15.71 -17.14 1.57
CA GLY A 37 -14.68 -17.47 2.54
C GLY A 37 -13.74 -18.59 2.08
N GLY A 38 -13.81 -18.99 0.80
CA GLY A 38 -12.88 -19.91 0.17
C GLY A 38 -11.58 -19.20 -0.23
N THR A 39 -10.47 -19.93 -0.22
CA THR A 39 -9.19 -19.44 -0.76
C THR A 39 -9.09 -19.74 -2.25
N PHE A 40 -8.49 -18.84 -3.02
CA PHE A 40 -8.17 -19.06 -4.42
C PHE A 40 -6.72 -18.71 -4.72
N LYS A 41 -6.26 -19.09 -5.90
CA LYS A 41 -4.95 -18.68 -6.42
C LYS A 41 -5.15 -17.88 -7.70
N VAL A 42 -4.24 -16.96 -7.97
CA VAL A 42 -4.18 -16.29 -9.27
C VAL A 42 -3.81 -17.32 -10.36
N ASP A 43 -4.32 -17.12 -11.57
CA ASP A 43 -3.95 -17.95 -12.72
C ASP A 43 -2.52 -17.63 -13.17
N TYR A 44 -2.13 -16.36 -13.07
CA TYR A 44 -0.80 -15.88 -13.44
C TYR A 44 -0.22 -14.95 -12.38
N LEU A 45 0.97 -15.28 -11.90
CA LEU A 45 1.72 -14.41 -11.01
C LEU A 45 2.25 -13.19 -11.77
N LEU A 46 2.09 -12.01 -11.17
CA LEU A 46 2.74 -10.79 -11.62
C LEU A 46 4.09 -10.64 -10.94
N GLU A 47 5.12 -10.51 -11.76
CA GLU A 47 6.47 -10.19 -11.32
C GLU A 47 6.87 -8.83 -11.89
N GLU A 48 7.85 -8.20 -11.27
CA GLU A 48 8.38 -6.92 -11.74
C GLU A 48 8.88 -7.00 -13.17
N GLY A 49 8.53 -6.01 -13.99
CA GLY A 49 8.89 -5.96 -15.40
C GLY A 49 7.71 -5.76 -16.36
N LEU A 50 7.91 -6.07 -17.61
CA LEU A 50 6.91 -5.91 -18.67
C LEU A 50 5.99 -7.12 -18.75
N LEU A 51 4.71 -6.86 -18.97
CA LEU A 51 3.69 -7.88 -19.16
C LEU A 51 2.88 -7.62 -20.42
N TYR A 52 2.77 -8.67 -21.25
CA TYR A 52 1.90 -8.72 -22.44
C TYR A 52 0.88 -9.84 -22.26
N PRO A 53 -0.25 -9.58 -21.60
CA PRO A 53 -1.15 -10.68 -21.20
C PRO A 53 -1.83 -11.38 -22.37
N PHE A 54 -2.00 -10.70 -23.51
CA PHE A 54 -2.59 -11.26 -24.74
C PHE A 54 -2.33 -10.37 -25.94
N GLU A 55 -2.50 -10.91 -27.16
CA GLU A 55 -2.30 -10.19 -28.41
C GLU A 55 -3.23 -8.96 -28.51
N GLY A 56 -2.64 -7.81 -28.82
CA GLY A 56 -3.35 -6.54 -28.92
C GLY A 56 -3.68 -5.87 -27.59
N ALA A 57 -3.22 -6.44 -26.46
CA ALA A 57 -3.33 -5.78 -25.16
C ALA A 57 -2.29 -4.65 -25.03
N PRO A 58 -2.58 -3.62 -24.22
CA PRO A 58 -1.58 -2.63 -23.84
C PRO A 58 -0.39 -3.31 -23.13
N ILE A 59 0.74 -2.65 -23.19
CA ILE A 59 1.92 -3.02 -22.39
C ILE A 59 1.69 -2.56 -20.97
N PHE A 60 1.80 -3.49 -20.02
CA PHE A 60 1.79 -3.21 -18.60
C PHE A 60 3.23 -3.30 -18.07
N GLU A 61 3.64 -2.33 -17.28
CA GLU A 61 4.86 -2.39 -16.48
C GLU A 61 4.47 -2.66 -15.02
N ILE A 62 5.05 -3.69 -14.43
CA ILE A 62 4.75 -4.10 -13.06
C ILE A 62 5.87 -3.62 -12.14
N TYR A 63 5.51 -2.94 -11.08
CA TYR A 63 6.41 -2.45 -10.04
C TYR A 63 6.03 -3.06 -8.70
N LYS A 64 7.02 -3.46 -7.91
CA LYS A 64 6.78 -3.81 -6.52
C LYS A 64 6.67 -2.53 -5.70
N LEU A 65 5.60 -2.41 -4.92
CA LEU A 65 5.32 -1.28 -4.05
C LEU A 65 4.99 -1.76 -2.62
N PRO A 66 5.88 -2.56 -1.99
CA PRO A 66 5.61 -3.09 -0.66
C PRO A 66 5.48 -1.97 0.38
N GLY A 67 4.83 -2.29 1.50
CA GLY A 67 4.76 -1.42 2.66
C GLY A 67 3.37 -1.27 3.24
N HIS A 68 2.33 -1.02 2.45
CA HIS A 68 0.94 -1.18 2.89
C HIS A 68 0.67 -2.66 3.22
N SER A 69 1.00 -3.53 2.30
CA SER A 69 1.18 -4.98 2.44
C SER A 69 2.50 -5.40 1.77
N SER A 70 3.02 -6.56 2.10
CA SER A 70 4.29 -7.06 1.56
C SER A 70 4.23 -7.39 0.07
N ASP A 71 3.04 -7.72 -0.43
CA ASP A 71 2.74 -8.17 -1.78
C ASP A 71 2.26 -7.06 -2.73
N SER A 72 2.17 -5.81 -2.26
CA SER A 72 1.63 -4.68 -3.02
C SER A 72 2.36 -4.45 -4.35
N LEU A 73 1.58 -4.28 -5.41
CA LEU A 73 2.04 -4.02 -6.77
C LEU A 73 1.47 -2.72 -7.33
N GLY A 74 2.29 -2.04 -8.11
CA GLY A 74 1.87 -0.99 -9.02
C GLY A 74 1.80 -1.52 -10.45
N ILE A 75 0.76 -1.17 -11.18
CA ILE A 75 0.52 -1.60 -12.56
C ILE A 75 0.43 -0.38 -13.45
N LEU A 76 1.47 -0.13 -14.23
CA LEU A 76 1.58 1.02 -15.11
C LEU A 76 1.13 0.67 -16.53
N LEU A 77 0.18 1.43 -17.06
CA LEU A 77 -0.12 1.50 -18.49
C LEU A 77 0.78 2.59 -19.09
N SER A 78 1.87 2.16 -19.73
CA SER A 78 2.96 3.06 -20.13
C SER A 78 2.55 4.08 -21.18
N GLU A 79 1.68 3.70 -22.15
CA GLU A 79 1.21 4.59 -23.19
C GLU A 79 0.27 5.69 -22.65
N GLU A 80 -0.56 5.36 -21.66
CA GLU A 80 -1.49 6.27 -21.01
C GLU A 80 -0.85 7.06 -19.87
N GLN A 81 0.37 6.73 -19.46
CA GLN A 81 1.06 7.27 -18.30
C GLN A 81 0.21 7.19 -17.02
N LEU A 82 -0.58 6.12 -16.90
CA LEU A 82 -1.54 5.86 -15.84
C LEU A 82 -1.11 4.65 -15.03
N MET A 83 -1.04 4.79 -13.71
CA MET A 83 -0.62 3.71 -12.83
C MET A 83 -1.69 3.38 -11.78
N PHE A 84 -2.08 2.13 -11.72
CA PHE A 84 -2.83 1.58 -10.59
C PHE A 84 -1.85 1.35 -9.44
N VAL A 85 -2.09 2.02 -8.32
CA VAL A 85 -1.15 2.02 -7.18
C VAL A 85 -1.69 1.25 -5.96
N GLY A 86 -2.82 0.54 -6.12
CA GLY A 86 -3.48 -0.14 -5.01
C GLY A 86 -3.68 0.81 -3.83
N ASP A 87 -3.29 0.38 -2.65
CA ASP A 87 -3.49 1.13 -1.41
C ASP A 87 -2.23 1.85 -0.90
N VAL A 88 -1.30 2.16 -1.81
CA VAL A 88 -0.07 2.87 -1.44
C VAL A 88 -0.32 4.37 -1.25
N VAL A 89 -1.07 5.01 -2.16
CA VAL A 89 -1.36 6.45 -2.09
C VAL A 89 -2.84 6.70 -2.39
N PHE A 90 -3.50 7.46 -1.51
CA PHE A 90 -4.87 7.93 -1.72
C PHE A 90 -4.90 9.42 -2.06
N ARG A 91 -5.99 9.84 -2.69
CA ARG A 91 -6.24 11.26 -2.95
C ARG A 91 -6.50 12.03 -1.65
N HIS A 92 -7.17 11.41 -0.70
CA HIS A 92 -7.55 11.98 0.58
C HIS A 92 -7.37 10.95 1.68
N GLY A 93 -6.80 11.38 2.80
CA GLY A 93 -6.57 10.55 3.97
C GLY A 93 -5.33 9.64 3.84
N PRO A 94 -4.86 9.14 4.96
CA PRO A 94 -3.75 8.20 4.98
C PRO A 94 -4.22 6.77 4.68
N THR A 95 -3.37 5.98 4.08
CA THR A 95 -3.52 4.52 4.05
C THR A 95 -3.02 3.90 5.35
N VAL A 96 -3.21 2.62 5.56
CA VAL A 96 -2.65 1.87 6.71
C VAL A 96 -1.34 1.22 6.28
N VAL A 97 -0.33 1.21 7.16
CA VAL A 97 0.80 0.28 7.05
C VAL A 97 0.41 -0.92 7.92
N PHE A 98 0.08 -2.03 7.29
CA PHE A 98 -0.65 -3.14 7.92
C PHE A 98 0.31 -4.14 8.57
N HIS A 99 0.88 -3.77 9.74
CA HIS A 99 1.75 -4.71 10.48
C HIS A 99 0.95 -5.97 10.94
N PRO A 100 1.53 -7.21 10.89
CA PRO A 100 2.94 -7.51 10.60
C PRO A 100 3.31 -7.66 9.12
N ASP A 101 2.36 -7.71 8.20
CA ASP A 101 2.62 -7.88 6.78
C ASP A 101 3.24 -6.62 6.15
N GLY A 102 2.66 -5.44 6.43
CA GLY A 102 3.21 -4.16 5.98
C GLY A 102 4.42 -3.69 6.78
N ASN A 103 5.27 -2.87 6.15
CA ASN A 103 6.51 -2.34 6.70
C ASN A 103 6.68 -0.86 6.36
N LEU A 104 7.05 -0.02 7.34
CA LEU A 104 7.16 1.43 7.13
C LEU A 104 8.38 1.82 6.29
N ALA A 105 9.52 1.11 6.40
CA ALA A 105 10.69 1.39 5.58
C ALA A 105 10.41 1.09 4.10
N ASP A 106 9.83 -0.08 3.82
CA ASP A 106 9.41 -0.47 2.47
C ASP A 106 8.37 0.50 1.91
N TYR A 107 7.44 0.95 2.75
CA TYR A 107 6.42 1.94 2.36
C TYR A 107 7.04 3.27 1.93
N LEU A 108 8.01 3.78 2.69
CA LEU A 108 8.72 5.01 2.33
C LEU A 108 9.53 4.85 1.05
N ALA A 109 10.21 3.71 0.86
CA ALA A 109 10.93 3.39 -0.36
C ALA A 109 9.98 3.27 -1.58
N SER A 110 8.79 2.71 -1.40
CA SER A 110 7.75 2.69 -2.45
C SER A 110 7.27 4.09 -2.83
N LEU A 111 7.16 5.01 -1.86
CA LEU A 111 6.85 6.42 -2.15
C LEU A 111 7.98 7.10 -2.92
N ASP A 112 9.26 6.78 -2.62
CA ASP A 112 10.42 7.31 -3.36
C ASP A 112 10.40 6.82 -4.81
N LEU A 113 10.16 5.53 -5.04
CA LEU A 113 10.03 4.96 -6.37
C LEU A 113 8.89 5.62 -7.17
N LEU A 114 7.73 5.82 -6.56
CA LEU A 114 6.59 6.50 -7.21
C LEU A 114 6.93 7.96 -7.55
N GLU A 115 7.63 8.68 -6.68
CA GLU A 115 8.09 10.05 -6.94
C GLU A 115 9.07 10.10 -8.12
N ASP A 116 10.00 9.15 -8.19
CA ASP A 116 10.94 9.02 -9.31
C ASP A 116 10.23 8.74 -10.64
N LEU A 117 9.26 7.83 -10.67
CA LEU A 117 8.49 7.52 -11.87
C LEU A 117 7.73 8.74 -12.40
N VAL A 118 7.16 9.55 -11.50
CA VAL A 118 6.49 10.80 -11.89
C VAL A 118 7.49 11.84 -12.38
N ASN A 119 8.62 12.02 -11.70
CA ASN A 119 9.67 12.97 -12.09
C ASN A 119 10.32 12.61 -13.45
N LEU A 120 10.39 11.32 -13.77
CA LEU A 120 10.85 10.81 -15.08
C LEU A 120 9.79 10.96 -16.18
N GLY A 121 8.58 11.44 -15.86
CA GLY A 121 7.49 11.57 -16.81
C GLY A 121 6.87 10.25 -17.26
N LYS A 122 7.13 9.16 -16.56
CA LYS A 122 6.51 7.85 -16.83
C LYS A 122 5.06 7.79 -16.40
N VAL A 123 4.68 8.54 -15.35
CA VAL A 123 3.34 8.52 -14.74
C VAL A 123 2.81 9.93 -14.55
N ASN A 124 1.61 10.17 -15.05
CA ASN A 124 0.88 11.44 -14.89
C ASN A 124 -0.38 11.31 -14.03
N VAL A 125 -0.91 10.09 -13.91
CA VAL A 125 -2.14 9.84 -13.15
C VAL A 125 -1.98 8.58 -12.31
N PHE A 126 -2.34 8.65 -11.01
CA PHE A 126 -2.55 7.46 -10.20
C PHE A 126 -4.02 7.08 -10.14
N CYS A 127 -4.29 5.78 -10.22
CA CYS A 127 -5.56 5.15 -9.91
C CYS A 127 -5.41 4.34 -8.62
N PRO A 128 -5.81 4.88 -7.46
CA PRO A 128 -5.76 4.16 -6.20
C PRO A 128 -6.84 3.09 -6.11
N GLY A 129 -6.67 2.13 -5.19
CA GLY A 129 -7.68 1.11 -4.91
C GLY A 129 -8.97 1.70 -4.37
N HIS A 130 -8.89 2.81 -3.64
CA HIS A 130 -10.03 3.53 -3.10
C HIS A 130 -10.05 5.00 -3.51
N GLY A 131 -11.25 5.54 -3.73
CA GLY A 131 -11.49 6.95 -4.02
C GLY A 131 -11.36 7.29 -5.51
N HIS A 132 -10.91 8.50 -5.79
CA HIS A 132 -10.85 9.05 -7.15
C HIS A 132 -9.43 9.05 -7.71
N PRO A 133 -9.26 9.05 -9.05
CA PRO A 133 -7.96 9.24 -9.69
C PRO A 133 -7.23 10.49 -9.18
N ILE A 134 -5.92 10.42 -9.12
CA ILE A 134 -5.02 11.46 -8.63
C ILE A 134 -4.29 12.05 -9.82
N VAL A 135 -4.67 13.28 -10.19
CA VAL A 135 -4.11 14.02 -11.34
C VAL A 135 -2.91 14.90 -10.97
N ASP A 136 -2.57 14.97 -9.71
CA ASP A 136 -1.35 15.58 -9.17
C ASP A 136 -0.66 14.57 -8.25
N PRO A 137 0.02 13.56 -8.82
CA PRO A 137 0.66 12.49 -8.06
C PRO A 137 1.71 12.99 -7.06
N LEU A 138 2.56 13.94 -7.46
CA LEU A 138 3.63 14.48 -6.59
C LEU A 138 3.07 15.10 -5.32
N ARG A 139 1.99 15.85 -5.44
CA ARG A 139 1.32 16.45 -4.27
C ARG A 139 0.83 15.37 -3.31
N SER A 140 0.19 14.32 -3.83
CA SER A 140 -0.34 13.24 -2.99
C SER A 140 0.76 12.40 -2.36
N ILE A 141 1.84 12.08 -3.08
CA ILE A 141 3.01 11.38 -2.53
C ILE A 141 3.59 12.19 -1.36
N ARG A 142 3.85 13.47 -1.57
CA ARG A 142 4.45 14.36 -0.55
C ARG A 142 3.54 14.51 0.66
N ALA A 143 2.24 14.66 0.46
CA ALA A 143 1.27 14.73 1.55
C ALA A 143 1.25 13.43 2.38
N THR A 144 1.27 12.29 1.69
CA THR A 144 1.31 10.96 2.32
C THR A 144 2.61 10.78 3.12
N ARG A 145 3.78 11.10 2.52
CA ARG A 145 5.09 11.03 3.19
C ARG A 145 5.14 11.92 4.43
N ASN A 146 4.75 13.19 4.29
CA ASN A 146 4.75 14.14 5.41
C ASN A 146 3.89 13.64 6.56
N HIS A 147 2.68 13.14 6.28
CA HIS A 147 1.83 12.55 7.31
C HIS A 147 2.52 11.38 8.04
N ARG A 148 3.25 10.51 7.32
CA ARG A 148 3.99 9.40 7.94
C ARG A 148 5.10 9.89 8.86
N ILE A 149 5.90 10.85 8.38
CA ILE A 149 7.00 11.43 9.16
C ILE A 149 6.45 12.16 10.39
N GLU A 150 5.41 12.97 10.26
CA GLU A 150 4.78 13.67 11.38
C GLU A 150 4.28 12.68 12.45
N ARG A 151 3.62 11.58 12.06
CA ARG A 151 3.18 10.55 12.99
C ARG A 151 4.34 9.82 13.67
N LEU A 152 5.39 9.50 12.92
CA LEU A 152 6.62 8.91 13.48
C LEU A 152 7.27 9.82 14.51
N ASP A 153 7.36 11.13 14.23
CA ASP A 153 7.92 12.11 15.14
C ASP A 153 7.07 12.27 16.41
N GLN A 154 5.74 12.22 16.29
CA GLN A 154 4.85 12.24 17.44
C GLN A 154 5.06 11.01 18.34
N VAL A 155 5.22 9.81 17.75
CA VAL A 155 5.55 8.59 18.51
C VAL A 155 6.91 8.72 19.19
N LYS A 156 7.95 9.22 18.49
CA LYS A 156 9.29 9.49 19.09
C LYS A 156 9.19 10.44 20.28
N GLN A 157 8.41 11.52 20.17
CA GLN A 157 8.21 12.51 21.25
C GLN A 157 7.46 11.90 22.43
N ALA A 158 6.42 11.11 22.21
CA ALA A 158 5.67 10.44 23.26
C ALA A 158 6.56 9.45 24.04
N LEU A 159 7.38 8.67 23.36
CA LEU A 159 8.34 7.77 23.98
C LEU A 159 9.39 8.53 24.79
N ALA A 160 9.91 9.65 24.27
CA ALA A 160 10.85 10.52 25.00
C ALA A 160 10.22 11.17 26.24
N ALA A 161 8.91 11.41 26.23
CA ALA A 161 8.15 11.92 27.37
C ALA A 161 7.79 10.82 28.40
N GLY A 162 8.18 9.55 28.16
CA GLY A 162 7.98 8.44 29.07
C GLY A 162 6.67 7.68 28.89
N VAL A 163 5.97 7.88 27.76
CA VAL A 163 4.82 7.04 27.40
C VAL A 163 5.29 5.61 27.18
N SER A 164 4.50 4.66 27.64
CA SER A 164 4.81 3.22 27.51
C SER A 164 4.96 2.83 26.04
N ARG A 165 5.94 1.93 25.75
CA ARG A 165 6.28 1.47 24.40
C ARG A 165 5.34 0.32 23.98
N ASP A 166 4.04 0.59 23.99
CA ASP A 166 3.00 -0.29 23.48
C ASP A 166 2.00 0.50 22.63
N ALA A 167 1.33 -0.19 21.72
CA ALA A 167 0.48 0.48 20.72
C ALA A 167 -0.71 1.20 21.34
N ASP A 168 -1.31 0.66 22.40
CA ASP A 168 -2.47 1.27 23.05
C ASP A 168 -2.09 2.57 23.77
N SER A 169 -1.03 2.57 24.59
CA SER A 169 -0.54 3.77 25.29
C SER A 169 -0.12 4.87 24.31
N LEU A 170 0.52 4.49 23.19
CA LEU A 170 0.91 5.45 22.16
C LEU A 170 -0.31 5.95 21.35
N PHE A 171 -1.32 5.12 21.13
CA PHE A 171 -2.55 5.56 20.50
C PHE A 171 -3.21 6.68 21.32
N ASP A 172 -3.37 6.45 22.61
CA ASP A 172 -4.00 7.43 23.52
C ASP A 172 -3.20 8.76 23.57
N ALA A 173 -1.89 8.71 23.43
CA ALA A 173 -1.02 9.90 23.46
C ALA A 173 -0.93 10.65 22.13
N VAL A 174 -1.01 9.95 20.99
CA VAL A 174 -0.69 10.51 19.66
C VAL A 174 -1.92 10.70 18.78
N TYR A 175 -2.97 9.91 18.99
CA TYR A 175 -4.15 9.89 18.14
C TYR A 175 -5.40 10.50 18.84
N GLU A 176 -5.19 11.48 19.74
CA GLU A 176 -6.30 12.19 20.38
C GLU A 176 -7.28 12.76 19.33
N GLY A 177 -8.57 12.47 19.52
CA GLY A 177 -9.64 12.93 18.62
C GLY A 177 -9.80 12.13 17.32
N VAL A 178 -9.05 11.06 17.12
CA VAL A 178 -9.27 10.12 16.00
C VAL A 178 -10.51 9.27 16.30
N ASP A 179 -11.36 9.08 15.28
CA ASP A 179 -12.58 8.28 15.37
C ASP A 179 -12.25 6.85 15.82
N GLU A 180 -13.03 6.33 16.79
CA GLU A 180 -12.84 4.98 17.34
C GLU A 180 -12.88 3.89 16.25
N HIS A 181 -13.61 4.11 15.16
CA HIS A 181 -13.63 3.20 14.01
C HIS A 181 -12.26 3.05 13.35
N LEU A 182 -11.37 4.02 13.50
CA LEU A 182 -10.02 4.00 12.97
C LEU A 182 -8.97 3.50 13.98
N ARG A 183 -9.37 3.19 15.21
CA ARG A 183 -8.44 2.73 16.25
C ARG A 183 -7.62 1.53 15.81
N TRP A 184 -8.27 0.50 15.26
CA TRP A 184 -7.57 -0.71 14.79
C TRP A 184 -6.50 -0.40 13.74
N ALA A 185 -6.80 0.48 12.79
CA ALA A 185 -5.88 0.89 11.73
C ALA A 185 -4.70 1.70 12.28
N SER A 186 -4.98 2.57 13.26
CA SER A 186 -3.97 3.37 13.95
C SER A 186 -3.04 2.50 14.77
N LEU A 187 -3.55 1.49 15.49
CA LEU A 187 -2.74 0.54 16.25
C LEU A 187 -1.77 -0.23 15.34
N ARG A 188 -2.23 -0.73 14.17
CA ARG A 188 -1.37 -1.41 13.20
C ARG A 188 -0.28 -0.50 12.65
N SER A 189 -0.61 0.78 12.39
CA SER A 189 0.36 1.76 11.96
C SER A 189 1.38 2.12 13.05
N ILE A 190 0.98 2.16 14.33
CA ILE A 190 1.90 2.37 15.46
C ILE A 190 2.85 1.18 15.61
N GLU A 191 2.34 -0.06 15.51
CA GLU A 191 3.18 -1.26 15.54
C GLU A 191 4.25 -1.23 14.45
N ALA A 192 3.89 -0.85 13.22
CA ALA A 192 4.84 -0.66 12.13
C ALA A 192 5.88 0.44 12.41
N GLN A 193 5.48 1.54 13.06
CA GLN A 193 6.39 2.61 13.47
C GLN A 193 7.35 2.14 14.56
N LEU A 194 6.90 1.36 15.53
CA LEU A 194 7.75 0.80 16.58
C LEU A 194 8.82 -0.13 16.00
N VAL A 195 8.45 -1.00 15.05
CA VAL A 195 9.39 -1.87 14.34
C VAL A 195 10.42 -1.04 13.55
N TYR A 196 9.96 -0.01 12.86
CA TYR A 196 10.85 0.92 12.13
C TYR A 196 11.87 1.59 13.06
N LEU A 197 11.43 2.06 14.22
CA LEU A 197 12.32 2.68 15.21
C LEU A 197 13.34 1.70 15.80
N ASP A 198 13.01 0.43 15.91
CA ASP A 198 13.96 -0.61 16.37
C ASP A 198 15.04 -0.88 15.30
N SER A 199 14.67 -0.84 14.02
CA SER A 199 15.64 -1.00 12.92
C SER A 199 16.60 0.18 12.83
N GLU A 200 16.13 1.44 12.95
CA GLU A 200 16.99 2.64 12.98
C GLU A 200 18.06 2.58 14.10
N GLN A 201 17.68 2.06 15.28
CA GLN A 201 18.62 1.92 16.41
C GLN A 201 19.68 0.83 16.18
N SER A 202 19.33 -0.21 15.41
CA SER A 202 20.23 -1.33 15.12
C SER A 202 21.27 -0.98 14.04
N GLU A 203 20.95 -0.07 13.12
CA GLU A 203 21.84 0.37 12.04
C GLU A 203 22.80 1.50 12.50
N GLY A 204 22.53 2.15 13.63
CA GLY A 204 23.34 3.21 14.21
C GLY A 204 24.45 2.73 15.15
N LEU A 205 24.60 1.42 15.35
CA LEU A 205 25.64 0.75 16.16
C LEU A 205 26.68 0.10 15.25
#